data_c34ff1f56cff8f18d650138cbbcfe72b
#
_entry.id   c34ff1f56cff8f18d650138cbbcfe72b
#
_cell.length_a   1.000
_cell.length_b   1.000
_cell.length_c   1.000
_cell.angle_alpha   90.00
_cell.angle_beta   90.00
_cell.angle_gamma   90.00
#
_symmetry.space_group_name_H-M   'P 1'
#
loop_
_entity.id
_entity.type
_entity.pdbx_description
1 polymer ?
#
loop_
_entity_poly.entity_id
_entity_poly.type
_entity_poly.pdbx_seq_one_letter_code
_entity_poly.pdbx_strand_id
1 'polypeptide(L)'
;VGVEVSVEGLTKSFGVQKIWQDVSLTLPSGEVSALLGPSGTGKSVFLKSLIGLLRPEHGKIFIDGTDILQCSSRELYEIRKLFGVLFQDGALFGSMNLYDNVAFPLREHTKKSESDVRKIVMEKLELTGLIGAEEKLPGEISGGMRKRAGLARALVLDPEIILVDEPDSGLDPVRTTYISQTLIDINAEIDATILIVSHNINLARTVPDNIGMLFRRQLVMFGPREVLLTSDEPVVKQFLNGTMIGPIGMSEEKDEAQMAQEQAMVDAGHHAGGVEDVEGIVPQMKATPGTPVRKAVGRRQERVRQIMHTLPHSAQVAIQESLDTTDPGDHIPAYSGAGSYEEGTYAEAGQGQVNDNAAYSNQGYGNAAYGNAAYGNAGYGNAGYSNPGQDNSGYDNSGYEAGHNDPGHGPSQGRGQ
;
A
#
# COMPACT_ATOMS: atom_id res chain seq x y z
N VAL A 1 19.79 -0.92 -8.59
CA VAL A 1 19.43 -2.32 -8.27
C VAL A 1 19.00 -2.34 -6.81
N GLY A 2 17.84 -2.95 -6.52
CA GLY A 2 17.35 -3.01 -5.15
C GLY A 2 18.29 -3.73 -4.19
N VAL A 3 18.21 -3.38 -2.92
CA VAL A 3 19.00 -3.99 -1.85
C VAL A 3 18.12 -4.87 -0.96
N GLU A 4 18.75 -5.83 -0.30
CA GLU A 4 18.06 -6.70 0.65
C GLU A 4 17.74 -5.94 1.94
N VAL A 5 16.56 -6.22 2.50
CA VAL A 5 16.14 -5.76 3.82
C VAL A 5 15.87 -6.97 4.70
N SER A 6 16.65 -7.15 5.75
CA SER A 6 16.50 -8.25 6.70
C SER A 6 16.10 -7.75 8.08
N VAL A 7 15.19 -8.47 8.71
CA VAL A 7 14.64 -8.15 10.03
C VAL A 7 14.73 -9.37 10.91
N GLU A 8 15.31 -9.23 12.11
CA GLU A 8 15.53 -10.31 13.04
C GLU A 8 14.93 -9.98 14.41
N GLY A 9 13.97 -10.78 14.87
CA GLY A 9 13.44 -10.76 16.22
C GLY A 9 12.80 -9.42 16.65
N LEU A 10 12.20 -8.67 15.71
CA LEU A 10 11.62 -7.37 16.03
C LEU A 10 10.47 -7.47 17.02
N THR A 11 10.54 -6.68 18.06
CA THR A 11 9.47 -6.52 19.06
C THR A 11 9.17 -5.04 19.25
N LYS A 12 7.87 -4.68 19.17
CA LYS A 12 7.40 -3.30 19.32
C LYS A 12 6.17 -3.22 20.19
N SER A 13 6.17 -2.24 21.11
CA SER A 13 5.05 -1.92 21.98
C SER A 13 4.83 -0.41 22.05
N PHE A 14 3.61 0.01 22.40
CA PHE A 14 3.29 1.38 22.82
C PHE A 14 2.68 1.30 24.23
N GLY A 15 3.49 1.63 25.23
CA GLY A 15 3.14 1.42 26.63
C GLY A 15 2.88 -0.06 26.91
N VAL A 16 1.69 -0.41 27.39
CA VAL A 16 1.29 -1.81 27.68
C VAL A 16 0.82 -2.57 26.45
N GLN A 17 0.53 -1.87 25.35
CA GLN A 17 0.01 -2.49 24.15
C GLN A 17 1.16 -3.02 23.29
N LYS A 18 1.29 -4.34 23.20
CA LYS A 18 2.19 -4.99 22.24
C LYS A 18 1.60 -4.90 20.84
N ILE A 19 2.40 -4.46 19.89
CA ILE A 19 2.04 -4.39 18.47
C ILE A 19 2.46 -5.67 17.75
N TRP A 20 3.73 -6.06 17.90
CA TRP A 20 4.24 -7.34 17.42
C TRP A 20 5.44 -7.80 18.26
N GLN A 21 5.69 -9.09 18.22
CA GLN A 21 6.72 -9.75 19.02
C GLN A 21 7.47 -10.76 18.14
N ASP A 22 8.80 -10.70 18.18
CA ASP A 22 9.71 -11.66 17.54
C ASP A 22 9.45 -11.82 16.02
N VAL A 23 9.24 -10.71 15.32
CA VAL A 23 9.02 -10.70 13.86
C VAL A 23 10.36 -10.77 13.15
N SER A 24 10.52 -11.81 12.31
CA SER A 24 11.72 -12.00 11.48
C SER A 24 11.31 -12.29 10.05
N LEU A 25 11.87 -11.56 9.08
CA LEU A 25 11.67 -11.76 7.64
C LEU A 25 12.80 -11.13 6.84
N THR A 26 12.96 -11.59 5.61
CA THR A 26 13.90 -10.98 4.66
C THR A 26 13.16 -10.61 3.38
N LEU A 27 13.19 -9.35 3.00
CA LEU A 27 12.72 -8.85 1.72
C LEU A 27 13.84 -9.07 0.69
N PRO A 28 13.64 -9.96 -0.29
CA PRO A 28 14.69 -10.23 -1.26
C PRO A 28 14.95 -9.02 -2.16
N SER A 29 16.23 -8.82 -2.48
CA SER A 29 16.68 -7.73 -3.35
C SER A 29 15.94 -7.73 -4.70
N GLY A 30 15.42 -6.57 -5.07
CA GLY A 30 14.77 -6.31 -6.36
C GLY A 30 13.44 -7.04 -6.56
N GLU A 31 12.79 -7.50 -5.50
CA GLU A 31 11.50 -8.17 -5.57
C GLU A 31 10.40 -7.36 -4.92
N VAL A 32 9.16 -7.63 -5.33
CA VAL A 32 7.97 -7.03 -4.74
C VAL A 32 7.44 -7.96 -3.65
N SER A 33 7.42 -7.48 -2.43
CA SER A 33 6.86 -8.18 -1.28
C SER A 33 5.59 -7.48 -0.80
N ALA A 34 4.59 -8.24 -0.35
CA ALA A 34 3.40 -7.70 0.32
C ALA A 34 3.34 -8.19 1.77
N LEU A 35 3.06 -7.29 2.70
CA LEU A 35 2.79 -7.62 4.09
C LEU A 35 1.31 -7.40 4.38
N LEU A 36 0.60 -8.50 4.61
CA LEU A 36 -0.84 -8.55 4.81
C LEU A 36 -1.20 -8.67 6.28
N GLY A 37 -2.46 -8.46 6.58
CA GLY A 37 -3.04 -8.68 7.90
C GLY A 37 -4.23 -7.76 8.16
N PRO A 38 -5.09 -8.09 9.12
CA PRO A 38 -6.20 -7.24 9.55
C PRO A 38 -5.77 -5.82 9.90
N SER A 39 -6.71 -4.88 9.92
CA SER A 39 -6.45 -3.52 10.37
C SER A 39 -5.97 -3.53 11.82
N GLY A 40 -5.02 -2.65 12.15
CA GLY A 40 -4.48 -2.57 13.51
C GLY A 40 -3.35 -3.56 13.86
N THR A 41 -2.96 -4.49 12.98
CA THR A 41 -1.86 -5.44 13.25
C THR A 41 -0.46 -4.83 13.23
N GLY A 42 -0.34 -3.52 13.03
CA GLY A 42 0.95 -2.81 13.11
C GLY A 42 1.76 -2.76 11.81
N LYS A 43 1.15 -3.00 10.64
CA LYS A 43 1.81 -2.98 9.33
C LYS A 43 2.51 -1.64 9.04
N SER A 44 1.82 -0.52 9.21
CA SER A 44 2.41 0.83 9.03
C SER A 44 3.47 1.15 10.10
N VAL A 45 3.36 0.56 11.31
CA VAL A 45 4.40 0.64 12.34
C VAL A 45 5.66 -0.09 11.87
N PHE A 46 5.50 -1.24 11.20
CA PHE A 46 6.60 -2.00 10.62
C PHE A 46 7.34 -1.16 9.55
N LEU A 47 6.63 -0.57 8.58
CA LEU A 47 7.23 0.34 7.59
C LEU A 47 8.02 1.48 8.23
N LYS A 48 7.44 2.15 9.24
CA LYS A 48 8.10 3.24 9.96
C LYS A 48 9.34 2.78 10.73
N SER A 49 9.38 1.52 11.14
CA SER A 49 10.56 0.96 11.81
C SER A 49 11.69 0.67 10.82
N LEU A 50 11.39 0.22 9.59
CA LEU A 50 12.39 -0.03 8.55
C LEU A 50 13.19 1.22 8.15
N ILE A 51 12.59 2.41 8.23
CA ILE A 51 13.26 3.69 7.92
C ILE A 51 13.78 4.40 9.20
N GLY A 52 13.71 3.72 10.35
CA GLY A 52 14.18 4.26 11.62
C GLY A 52 13.38 5.45 12.16
N LEU A 53 12.12 5.66 11.71
CA LEU A 53 11.19 6.64 12.30
C LEU A 53 10.62 6.16 13.63
N LEU A 54 10.47 4.85 13.79
CA LEU A 54 10.07 4.21 15.04
C LEU A 54 11.13 3.18 15.43
N ARG A 55 11.63 3.28 16.64
CA ARG A 55 12.61 2.32 17.16
C ARG A 55 11.89 1.17 17.86
N PRO A 56 12.08 -0.09 17.43
CA PRO A 56 11.62 -1.27 18.18
C PRO A 56 12.40 -1.41 19.49
N GLU A 57 11.82 -2.11 20.47
CA GLU A 57 12.45 -2.38 21.75
C GLU A 57 13.53 -3.46 21.63
N HIS A 58 13.29 -4.47 20.77
CA HIS A 58 14.21 -5.58 20.54
C HIS A 58 14.31 -5.90 19.05
N GLY A 59 15.37 -6.62 18.69
CA GLY A 59 15.65 -7.13 17.37
C GLY A 59 16.64 -6.27 16.60
N LYS A 60 16.81 -6.58 15.31
CA LYS A 60 17.72 -5.90 14.39
C LYS A 60 17.04 -5.63 13.06
N ILE A 61 17.47 -4.59 12.37
CA ILE A 61 17.04 -4.26 11.01
C ILE A 61 18.29 -4.01 10.17
N PHE A 62 18.52 -4.87 9.20
CA PHE A 62 19.64 -4.74 8.28
C PHE A 62 19.16 -4.19 6.94
N ILE A 63 19.78 -3.12 6.48
CA ILE A 63 19.62 -2.56 5.14
C ILE A 63 20.97 -2.65 4.46
N ASP A 64 21.06 -3.40 3.38
CA ASP A 64 22.31 -3.68 2.70
C ASP A 64 23.43 -4.11 3.69
N GLY A 65 23.10 -5.02 4.61
CA GLY A 65 24.01 -5.53 5.64
C GLY A 65 24.29 -4.59 6.81
N THR A 66 23.80 -3.34 6.80
CA THR A 66 23.99 -2.39 7.90
C THR A 66 22.83 -2.42 8.90
N ASP A 67 23.10 -2.65 10.18
CA ASP A 67 22.09 -2.59 11.24
C ASP A 67 21.74 -1.12 11.56
N ILE A 68 20.57 -0.68 11.10
CA ILE A 68 20.11 0.71 11.27
C ILE A 68 19.77 1.09 12.70
N LEU A 69 19.63 0.11 13.59
CA LEU A 69 19.37 0.36 15.02
C LEU A 69 20.66 0.64 15.81
N GLN A 70 21.83 0.29 15.23
CA GLN A 70 23.14 0.46 15.84
C GLN A 70 24.03 1.46 15.09
N CYS A 71 23.69 1.82 13.86
CA CYS A 71 24.48 2.74 13.05
C CYS A 71 24.43 4.18 13.60
N SER A 72 25.41 4.99 13.18
CA SER A 72 25.47 6.41 13.52
C SER A 72 24.33 7.20 12.83
N SER A 73 23.97 8.36 13.36
CA SER A 73 22.98 9.26 12.74
C SER A 73 23.35 9.67 11.31
N ARG A 74 24.66 9.76 11.01
CA ARG A 74 25.15 10.09 9.66
C ARG A 74 24.93 8.92 8.71
N GLU A 75 25.22 7.70 9.13
CA GLU A 75 24.98 6.49 8.34
C GLU A 75 23.48 6.29 8.11
N LEU A 76 22.65 6.46 9.15
CA LEU A 76 21.20 6.39 9.01
C LEU A 76 20.66 7.43 8.02
N TYR A 77 21.23 8.64 7.99
CA TYR A 77 20.85 9.66 7.01
C TYR A 77 21.18 9.23 5.58
N GLU A 78 22.35 8.63 5.33
CA GLU A 78 22.71 8.11 3.99
C GLU A 78 21.83 6.91 3.60
N ILE A 79 21.58 5.98 4.54
CA ILE A 79 20.68 4.83 4.31
C ILE A 79 19.27 5.30 3.95
N ARG A 80 18.75 6.35 4.58
CA ARG A 80 17.41 6.87 4.27
C ARG A 80 17.26 7.39 2.84
N LYS A 81 18.34 7.77 2.18
CA LYS A 81 18.31 8.17 0.76
C LYS A 81 18.04 7.00 -0.19
N LEU A 82 18.28 5.76 0.25
CA LEU A 82 17.95 4.57 -0.51
C LEU A 82 16.43 4.31 -0.57
N PHE A 83 15.65 4.98 0.29
CA PHE A 83 14.21 4.76 0.41
C PHE A 83 13.39 5.78 -0.35
N GLY A 84 12.44 5.28 -1.13
CA GLY A 84 11.25 6.00 -1.54
C GLY A 84 10.06 5.55 -0.69
N VAL A 85 9.27 6.48 -0.16
CA VAL A 85 8.13 6.13 0.71
C VAL A 85 6.86 6.77 0.19
N LEU A 86 5.86 5.91 -0.10
CA LEU A 86 4.48 6.32 -0.33
C LEU A 86 3.67 6.03 0.94
N PHE A 87 3.29 7.08 1.65
CA PHE A 87 2.37 6.99 2.78
C PHE A 87 0.91 6.94 2.33
N GLN A 88 0.03 6.42 3.16
CA GLN A 88 -1.39 6.15 2.87
C GLN A 88 -2.13 7.28 2.14
N ASP A 89 -1.94 8.54 2.54
CA ASP A 89 -2.58 9.72 1.92
C ASP A 89 -1.64 10.52 1.00
N GLY A 90 -0.48 9.94 0.61
CA GLY A 90 0.56 10.60 -0.16
C GLY A 90 1.45 11.52 0.67
N ALA A 91 1.04 11.98 1.85
CA ALA A 91 1.77 12.88 2.76
C ALA A 91 2.39 14.10 2.06
N LEU A 92 1.63 14.75 1.17
CA LEU A 92 2.06 15.94 0.43
C LEU A 92 2.04 17.18 1.32
N PHE A 93 2.95 18.10 1.09
CA PHE A 93 2.92 19.44 1.69
C PHE A 93 1.76 20.24 1.11
N GLY A 94 0.75 20.58 1.92
CA GLY A 94 -0.48 21.23 1.47
C GLY A 94 -0.26 22.65 0.91
N SER A 95 0.83 23.31 1.26
CA SER A 95 1.20 24.65 0.81
C SER A 95 2.03 24.68 -0.49
N MET A 96 2.43 23.51 -1.01
CA MET A 96 3.22 23.36 -2.25
C MET A 96 2.35 22.76 -3.34
N ASN A 97 2.53 23.19 -4.60
CA ASN A 97 1.91 22.54 -5.74
C ASN A 97 2.51 21.13 -5.97
N LEU A 98 2.00 20.36 -6.94
CA LEU A 98 2.49 19.01 -7.18
C LEU A 98 3.94 19.01 -7.67
N TYR A 99 4.32 19.94 -8.55
CA TYR A 99 5.68 20.06 -9.02
C TYR A 99 6.65 20.25 -7.85
N ASP A 100 6.39 21.22 -6.96
CA ASP A 100 7.26 21.52 -5.83
C ASP A 100 7.30 20.38 -4.80
N ASN A 101 6.17 19.69 -4.56
CA ASN A 101 6.14 18.48 -3.73
C ASN A 101 7.10 17.41 -4.26
N VAL A 102 7.10 17.17 -5.57
CA VAL A 102 7.95 16.15 -6.21
C VAL A 102 9.40 16.63 -6.31
N ALA A 103 9.64 17.93 -6.55
CA ALA A 103 10.98 18.53 -6.62
C ALA A 103 11.69 18.61 -5.26
N PHE A 104 10.92 18.65 -4.15
CA PHE A 104 11.45 18.91 -2.81
C PHE A 104 12.62 18.00 -2.42
N PRO A 105 12.55 16.66 -2.55
CA PRO A 105 13.69 15.81 -2.18
C PRO A 105 14.93 16.05 -3.04
N LEU A 106 14.79 16.39 -4.32
CA LEU A 106 15.91 16.70 -5.20
C LEU A 106 16.64 17.96 -4.73
N ARG A 107 15.90 19.01 -4.38
CA ARG A 107 16.45 20.28 -3.90
C ARG A 107 17.15 20.12 -2.55
N GLU A 108 16.60 19.30 -1.65
CA GLU A 108 17.15 19.07 -0.31
C GLU A 108 18.39 18.15 -0.32
N HIS A 109 18.42 17.14 -1.18
CA HIS A 109 19.42 16.07 -1.09
C HIS A 109 20.43 16.08 -2.24
N THR A 110 20.27 16.94 -3.24
CA THR A 110 21.18 17.01 -4.40
C THR A 110 21.63 18.44 -4.68
N LYS A 111 22.65 18.57 -5.53
CA LYS A 111 23.13 19.87 -6.04
C LYS A 111 22.77 20.05 -7.53
N LYS A 112 21.69 19.39 -7.98
CA LYS A 112 21.25 19.47 -9.38
C LYS A 112 20.78 20.90 -9.71
N SER A 113 20.96 21.30 -10.97
CA SER A 113 20.40 22.55 -11.46
C SER A 113 18.87 22.49 -11.52
N GLU A 114 18.18 23.63 -11.44
CA GLU A 114 16.70 23.66 -11.56
C GLU A 114 16.23 23.13 -12.93
N SER A 115 17.05 23.22 -13.98
CA SER A 115 16.74 22.61 -15.27
C SER A 115 16.77 21.08 -15.19
N ASP A 116 17.72 20.49 -14.47
CA ASP A 116 17.79 19.04 -14.25
C ASP A 116 16.68 18.57 -13.32
N VAL A 117 16.42 19.33 -12.24
CA VAL A 117 15.29 19.07 -11.34
C VAL A 117 13.99 19.02 -12.12
N ARG A 118 13.75 20.04 -13.00
CA ARG A 118 12.54 20.09 -13.82
C ARG A 118 12.40 18.87 -14.73
N LYS A 119 13.50 18.45 -15.38
CA LYS A 119 13.50 17.29 -16.27
C LYS A 119 13.08 16.02 -15.50
N ILE A 120 13.71 15.77 -14.35
CA ILE A 120 13.42 14.58 -13.51
C ILE A 120 11.99 14.63 -12.99
N VAL A 121 11.54 15.76 -12.44
CA VAL A 121 10.20 15.92 -11.91
C VAL A 121 9.14 15.65 -12.98
N MET A 122 9.30 16.23 -14.17
CA MET A 122 8.35 16.02 -15.27
C MET A 122 8.31 14.57 -15.72
N GLU A 123 9.47 13.88 -15.79
CA GLU A 123 9.53 12.44 -16.07
C GLU A 123 8.76 11.62 -15.03
N LYS A 124 8.91 11.89 -13.73
CA LYS A 124 8.21 11.15 -12.68
C LYS A 124 6.72 11.49 -12.63
N LEU A 125 6.33 12.72 -12.95
CA LEU A 125 4.92 13.10 -13.12
C LEU A 125 4.28 12.42 -14.34
N GLU A 126 5.00 12.28 -15.44
CA GLU A 126 4.57 11.53 -16.63
C GLU A 126 4.36 10.06 -16.28
N LEU A 127 5.35 9.39 -15.67
CA LEU A 127 5.27 8.00 -15.22
C LEU A 127 4.04 7.73 -14.34
N THR A 128 3.64 8.71 -13.52
CA THR A 128 2.49 8.58 -12.63
C THR A 128 1.19 9.17 -13.20
N GLY A 129 1.18 9.60 -14.48
CA GLY A 129 0.01 10.13 -15.18
C GLY A 129 -0.54 11.42 -14.57
N LEU A 130 0.36 12.36 -14.22
CA LEU A 130 0.02 13.63 -13.58
C LEU A 130 0.42 14.86 -14.42
N ILE A 131 0.82 14.67 -15.68
CA ILE A 131 1.08 15.78 -16.61
C ILE A 131 -0.18 16.65 -16.74
N GLY A 132 -0.02 17.97 -16.70
CA GLY A 132 -1.09 18.96 -16.70
C GLY A 132 -1.70 19.25 -15.34
N ALA A 133 -1.16 18.64 -14.26
CA ALA A 133 -1.58 18.93 -12.89
C ALA A 133 -0.47 19.53 -12.03
N GLU A 134 0.65 19.90 -12.61
CA GLU A 134 1.90 20.32 -11.95
C GLU A 134 1.67 21.46 -10.96
N GLU A 135 0.87 22.44 -11.38
CA GLU A 135 0.61 23.68 -10.62
C GLU A 135 -0.51 23.54 -9.58
N LYS A 136 -1.22 22.39 -9.55
CA LYS A 136 -2.32 22.17 -8.62
C LYS A 136 -1.81 21.92 -7.20
N LEU A 137 -2.55 22.45 -6.22
CA LEU A 137 -2.35 22.15 -4.81
C LEU A 137 -2.94 20.76 -4.44
N PRO A 138 -2.43 20.09 -3.40
CA PRO A 138 -2.98 18.81 -2.92
C PRO A 138 -4.49 18.87 -2.57
N GLY A 139 -4.99 20.02 -2.16
CA GLY A 139 -6.43 20.23 -1.87
C GLY A 139 -7.32 20.30 -3.11
N GLU A 140 -6.76 20.52 -4.29
CA GLU A 140 -7.48 20.70 -5.56
C GLU A 140 -7.57 19.42 -6.39
N ILE A 141 -7.00 18.31 -5.89
CA ILE A 141 -6.89 17.05 -6.60
C ILE A 141 -7.55 15.90 -5.84
N SER A 142 -7.89 14.83 -6.57
CA SER A 142 -8.48 13.62 -5.97
C SER A 142 -7.49 12.87 -5.07
N GLY A 143 -8.00 12.01 -4.18
CA GLY A 143 -7.18 11.14 -3.34
C GLY A 143 -6.22 10.26 -4.14
N GLY A 144 -6.69 9.71 -5.26
CA GLY A 144 -5.85 8.92 -6.18
C GLY A 144 -4.73 9.74 -6.82
N MET A 145 -4.98 11.00 -7.18
CA MET A 145 -3.94 11.90 -7.68
C MET A 145 -2.93 12.24 -6.59
N ARG A 146 -3.37 12.45 -5.34
CA ARG A 146 -2.43 12.66 -4.21
C ARG A 146 -1.50 11.46 -4.01
N LYS A 147 -2.02 10.23 -4.07
CA LYS A 147 -1.20 9.01 -3.96
C LYS A 147 -0.19 8.91 -5.11
N ARG A 148 -0.61 9.17 -6.34
CA ARG A 148 0.29 9.15 -7.50
C ARG A 148 1.37 10.23 -7.42
N ALA A 149 1.05 11.42 -6.93
CA ALA A 149 2.03 12.46 -6.67
C ALA A 149 3.00 12.09 -5.52
N GLY A 150 2.51 11.44 -4.48
CA GLY A 150 3.34 10.85 -3.43
C GLY A 150 4.30 9.78 -3.96
N LEU A 151 3.83 8.95 -4.91
CA LEU A 151 4.66 7.95 -5.60
C LEU A 151 5.71 8.64 -6.49
N ALA A 152 5.33 9.65 -7.29
CA ALA A 152 6.27 10.43 -8.09
C ALA A 152 7.38 11.02 -7.21
N ARG A 153 7.01 11.61 -6.05
CA ARG A 153 7.97 12.14 -5.09
C ARG A 153 8.88 11.06 -4.51
N ALA A 154 8.35 9.87 -4.23
CA ALA A 154 9.13 8.75 -3.72
C ALA A 154 10.21 8.27 -4.71
N LEU A 155 10.01 8.49 -6.02
CA LEU A 155 10.86 7.99 -7.09
C LEU A 155 11.96 8.96 -7.55
N VAL A 156 11.91 10.25 -7.16
CA VAL A 156 12.82 11.28 -7.74
C VAL A 156 14.30 11.13 -7.39
N LEU A 157 14.61 10.39 -6.31
CA LEU A 157 15.99 10.10 -5.90
C LEU A 157 16.49 8.75 -6.41
N ASP A 158 15.76 8.09 -7.32
CA ASP A 158 16.04 6.77 -7.85
C ASP A 158 16.30 5.73 -6.73
N PRO A 159 15.30 5.48 -5.87
CA PRO A 159 15.44 4.68 -4.67
C PRO A 159 15.74 3.21 -4.99
N GLU A 160 16.51 2.55 -4.12
CA GLU A 160 16.77 1.13 -4.17
C GLU A 160 15.71 0.31 -3.42
N ILE A 161 15.00 0.96 -2.48
CA ILE A 161 13.88 0.39 -1.70
C ILE A 161 12.68 1.31 -1.81
N ILE A 162 11.51 0.75 -2.11
CA ILE A 162 10.25 1.49 -2.14
C ILE A 162 9.30 0.90 -1.12
N LEU A 163 8.87 1.70 -0.15
CA LEU A 163 7.89 1.34 0.85
C LEU A 163 6.54 1.97 0.50
N VAL A 164 5.50 1.15 0.46
CA VAL A 164 4.17 1.56 0.00
C VAL A 164 3.14 1.20 1.07
N ASP A 165 2.55 2.19 1.70
CA ASP A 165 1.56 2.03 2.77
C ASP A 165 0.15 2.23 2.23
N GLU A 166 -0.62 1.14 2.10
CA GLU A 166 -2.02 1.11 1.65
C GLU A 166 -2.28 1.90 0.35
N PRO A 167 -1.63 1.54 -0.77
CA PRO A 167 -1.75 2.30 -2.02
C PRO A 167 -3.17 2.31 -2.58
N ASP A 168 -3.95 1.30 -2.27
CA ASP A 168 -5.31 1.04 -2.74
C ASP A 168 -6.40 1.68 -1.86
N SER A 169 -6.09 2.09 -0.63
CA SER A 169 -7.06 2.67 0.32
C SER A 169 -7.76 3.89 -0.27
N GLY A 170 -9.11 3.85 -0.27
CA GLY A 170 -9.93 4.94 -0.82
C GLY A 170 -9.94 5.06 -2.34
N LEU A 171 -9.46 4.04 -3.06
CA LEU A 171 -9.52 3.95 -4.52
C LEU A 171 -10.57 2.91 -4.96
N ASP A 172 -11.17 3.15 -6.11
CA ASP A 172 -11.96 2.13 -6.81
C ASP A 172 -11.05 1.03 -7.41
N PRO A 173 -11.60 -0.14 -7.78
CA PRO A 173 -10.80 -1.25 -8.31
C PRO A 173 -9.98 -0.89 -9.55
N VAL A 174 -10.50 -0.03 -10.43
CA VAL A 174 -9.78 0.38 -11.66
C VAL A 174 -8.54 1.20 -11.31
N ARG A 175 -8.69 2.19 -10.43
CA ARG A 175 -7.56 3.03 -9.98
C ARG A 175 -6.55 2.23 -9.17
N THR A 176 -7.01 1.25 -8.39
CA THR A 176 -6.12 0.30 -7.70
C THR A 176 -5.29 -0.50 -8.70
N THR A 177 -5.88 -0.96 -9.82
CA THR A 177 -5.15 -1.66 -10.87
C THR A 177 -4.09 -0.76 -11.52
N TYR A 178 -4.40 0.52 -11.79
CA TYR A 178 -3.41 1.46 -12.34
C TYR A 178 -2.20 1.64 -11.42
N ILE A 179 -2.41 1.85 -10.12
CA ILE A 179 -1.29 2.04 -9.17
C ILE A 179 -0.48 0.74 -9.01
N SER A 180 -1.17 -0.41 -9.02
CA SER A 180 -0.54 -1.73 -8.99
C SER A 180 0.33 -1.95 -10.23
N GLN A 181 -0.18 -1.63 -11.42
CA GLN A 181 0.57 -1.72 -12.68
C GLN A 181 1.80 -0.82 -12.65
N THR A 182 1.65 0.44 -12.19
CA THR A 182 2.78 1.36 -12.05
C THR A 182 3.88 0.79 -11.15
N LEU A 183 3.54 0.14 -10.03
CA LEU A 183 4.53 -0.48 -9.13
C LEU A 183 5.26 -1.66 -9.80
N ILE A 184 4.54 -2.46 -10.59
CA ILE A 184 5.12 -3.55 -11.38
C ILE A 184 6.06 -3.02 -12.45
N ASP A 185 5.68 -1.97 -13.17
CA ASP A 185 6.49 -1.37 -14.22
C ASP A 185 7.76 -0.72 -13.64
N ILE A 186 7.65 -0.02 -12.52
CA ILE A 186 8.80 0.51 -11.78
C ILE A 186 9.77 -0.61 -11.38
N ASN A 187 9.26 -1.73 -10.83
CA ASN A 187 10.12 -2.85 -10.48
C ASN A 187 10.81 -3.45 -11.72
N ALA A 188 10.11 -3.51 -12.86
CA ALA A 188 10.71 -3.97 -14.12
C ALA A 188 11.85 -3.06 -14.60
N GLU A 189 11.67 -1.74 -14.48
CA GLU A 189 12.62 -0.74 -14.99
C GLU A 189 13.86 -0.60 -14.12
N ILE A 190 13.69 -0.47 -12.81
CA ILE A 190 14.79 -0.14 -11.89
C ILE A 190 15.24 -1.28 -10.99
N ASP A 191 14.54 -2.44 -11.03
CA ASP A 191 14.82 -3.63 -10.21
C ASP A 191 14.88 -3.28 -8.70
N ALA A 192 14.03 -2.34 -8.23
CA ALA A 192 13.98 -1.91 -6.83
C ALA A 192 13.33 -2.96 -5.94
N THR A 193 13.76 -3.05 -4.68
CA THR A 193 13.08 -3.83 -3.64
C THR A 193 11.83 -3.08 -3.20
N ILE A 194 10.65 -3.68 -3.33
CA ILE A 194 9.38 -3.02 -3.00
C ILE A 194 8.69 -3.77 -1.87
N LEU A 195 8.27 -3.06 -0.82
CA LEU A 195 7.38 -3.59 0.21
C LEU A 195 6.05 -2.84 0.19
N ILE A 196 4.98 -3.57 -0.08
CA ILE A 196 3.61 -3.07 -0.06
C ILE A 196 2.93 -3.56 1.21
N VAL A 197 2.36 -2.65 1.97
CA VAL A 197 1.44 -2.98 3.07
C VAL A 197 0.04 -2.76 2.57
N SER A 198 -0.80 -3.78 2.64
CA SER A 198 -2.20 -3.69 2.20
C SER A 198 -3.08 -4.70 2.95
N HIS A 199 -4.38 -4.48 2.88
CA HIS A 199 -5.41 -5.44 3.26
C HIS A 199 -6.26 -5.87 2.04
N ASN A 200 -5.89 -5.46 0.83
CA ASN A 200 -6.60 -5.76 -0.40
C ASN A 200 -6.20 -7.13 -0.96
N ILE A 201 -7.15 -8.04 -1.01
CA ILE A 201 -6.95 -9.43 -1.45
C ILE A 201 -6.52 -9.50 -2.93
N ASN A 202 -7.14 -8.69 -3.80
CA ASN A 202 -6.81 -8.71 -5.23
C ASN A 202 -5.38 -8.25 -5.49
N LEU A 203 -4.95 -7.15 -4.84
CA LEU A 203 -3.57 -6.69 -4.89
C LEU A 203 -2.62 -7.77 -4.36
N ALA A 204 -2.95 -8.36 -3.21
CA ALA A 204 -2.13 -9.39 -2.57
C ALA A 204 -1.95 -10.64 -3.45
N ARG A 205 -2.96 -11.01 -4.22
CA ARG A 205 -2.94 -12.18 -5.09
C ARG A 205 -2.22 -11.95 -6.42
N THR A 206 -2.18 -10.71 -6.91
CA THR A 206 -1.75 -10.44 -8.30
C THR A 206 -0.44 -9.68 -8.42
N VAL A 207 -0.05 -8.90 -7.42
CA VAL A 207 1.10 -7.98 -7.53
C VAL A 207 2.42 -8.57 -7.02
N PRO A 208 2.49 -9.08 -5.76
CA PRO A 208 3.76 -9.39 -5.12
C PRO A 208 4.41 -10.67 -5.64
N ASP A 209 5.74 -10.73 -5.48
CA ASP A 209 6.55 -11.94 -5.63
C ASP A 209 6.59 -12.74 -4.33
N ASN A 210 6.56 -12.04 -3.19
CA ASN A 210 6.53 -12.65 -1.86
C ASN A 210 5.37 -12.06 -1.06
N ILE A 211 4.76 -12.89 -0.22
CA ILE A 211 3.67 -12.48 0.66
C ILE A 211 4.05 -12.83 2.09
N GLY A 212 3.72 -11.95 3.02
CA GLY A 212 3.78 -12.18 4.46
C GLY A 212 2.45 -11.90 5.11
N MET A 213 2.15 -12.58 6.21
CA MET A 213 0.93 -12.39 6.98
C MET A 213 1.25 -12.06 8.44
N LEU A 214 0.86 -10.87 8.87
CA LEU A 214 0.89 -10.48 10.29
C LEU A 214 -0.47 -10.77 10.95
N PHE A 215 -0.45 -11.58 12.00
CA PHE A 215 -1.62 -11.89 12.79
C PHE A 215 -1.23 -12.19 14.24
N ARG A 216 -2.09 -11.85 15.19
CA ARG A 216 -1.85 -12.07 16.64
C ARG A 216 -0.46 -11.63 17.09
N ARG A 217 -0.01 -10.46 16.60
CA ARG A 217 1.29 -9.85 16.95
C ARG A 217 2.53 -10.62 16.47
N GLN A 218 2.35 -11.59 15.58
CA GLN A 218 3.41 -12.41 15.03
C GLN A 218 3.36 -12.41 13.50
N LEU A 219 4.48 -12.75 12.90
CA LEU A 219 4.53 -13.10 11.50
C LEU A 219 4.15 -14.58 11.37
N VAL A 220 2.98 -14.85 10.81
CA VAL A 220 2.47 -16.22 10.62
C VAL A 220 3.34 -16.97 9.62
N MET A 221 3.58 -16.34 8.47
CA MET A 221 4.49 -16.84 7.46
C MET A 221 4.95 -15.71 6.54
N PHE A 222 6.07 -15.92 5.85
CA PHE A 222 6.58 -15.06 4.79
C PHE A 222 7.31 -15.91 3.75
N GLY A 223 7.05 -15.69 2.48
CA GLY A 223 7.72 -16.43 1.39
C GLY A 223 7.13 -16.17 0.01
N PRO A 224 7.57 -16.94 -1.00
CA PRO A 224 7.04 -16.84 -2.35
C PRO A 224 5.51 -16.91 -2.37
N ARG A 225 4.89 -16.11 -3.25
CA ARG A 225 3.42 -16.00 -3.34
C ARG A 225 2.74 -17.34 -3.55
N GLU A 226 3.35 -18.24 -4.30
CA GLU A 226 2.82 -19.56 -4.58
C GLU A 226 2.62 -20.38 -3.29
N VAL A 227 3.55 -20.27 -2.35
CA VAL A 227 3.50 -20.99 -1.07
C VAL A 227 2.36 -20.48 -0.20
N LEU A 228 2.14 -19.15 -0.15
CA LEU A 228 1.05 -18.60 0.63
C LEU A 228 -0.31 -18.82 -0.03
N LEU A 229 -0.39 -18.74 -1.35
CA LEU A 229 -1.64 -18.95 -2.08
C LEU A 229 -2.13 -20.40 -2.03
N THR A 230 -1.24 -21.36 -1.74
CA THR A 230 -1.56 -22.79 -1.55
C THR A 230 -1.49 -23.24 -0.09
N SER A 231 -1.38 -22.30 0.86
CA SER A 231 -1.23 -22.60 2.27
C SER A 231 -2.56 -23.02 2.90
N ASP A 232 -2.52 -24.08 3.72
CA ASP A 232 -3.63 -24.52 4.56
C ASP A 232 -3.68 -23.81 5.92
N GLU A 233 -2.76 -22.85 6.16
CA GLU A 233 -2.77 -22.07 7.40
C GLU A 233 -4.11 -21.30 7.53
N PRO A 234 -4.90 -21.54 8.60
CA PRO A 234 -6.29 -21.08 8.67
C PRO A 234 -6.46 -19.58 8.50
N VAL A 235 -5.57 -18.76 9.10
CA VAL A 235 -5.66 -17.31 8.98
C VAL A 235 -5.30 -16.81 7.59
N VAL A 236 -4.34 -17.44 6.93
CA VAL A 236 -3.93 -17.11 5.56
C VAL A 236 -5.05 -17.44 4.59
N LYS A 237 -5.62 -18.65 4.71
CA LYS A 237 -6.74 -19.12 3.89
C LYS A 237 -7.96 -18.24 4.08
N GLN A 238 -8.35 -17.96 5.33
CA GLN A 238 -9.46 -17.07 5.64
C GLN A 238 -9.27 -15.70 5.02
N PHE A 239 -8.09 -15.10 5.20
CA PHE A 239 -7.81 -13.74 4.71
C PHE A 239 -7.80 -13.67 3.18
N LEU A 240 -7.13 -14.60 2.52
CA LEU A 240 -7.00 -14.60 1.06
C LEU A 240 -8.32 -14.94 0.35
N ASN A 241 -9.19 -15.75 0.96
CA ASN A 241 -10.48 -16.11 0.38
C ASN A 241 -11.63 -15.19 0.84
N GLY A 242 -11.39 -14.33 1.83
CA GLY A 242 -12.43 -13.43 2.36
C GLY A 242 -13.59 -14.18 3.03
N THR A 243 -13.31 -15.36 3.61
CA THR A 243 -14.33 -16.18 4.26
C THR A 243 -14.62 -15.71 5.67
N MET A 244 -15.84 -15.96 6.16
CA MET A 244 -16.23 -15.58 7.54
C MET A 244 -15.69 -16.55 8.59
N ILE A 245 -15.42 -17.80 8.21
CA ILE A 245 -14.92 -18.84 9.11
C ILE A 245 -13.41 -18.77 9.19
N GLY A 246 -12.91 -18.76 10.43
CA GLY A 246 -11.49 -18.69 10.72
C GLY A 246 -11.18 -17.74 11.88
N PRO A 247 -9.89 -17.57 12.22
CA PRO A 247 -9.43 -16.86 13.41
C PRO A 247 -9.68 -15.35 13.42
N ILE A 248 -9.94 -14.73 12.26
CA ILE A 248 -10.24 -13.29 12.16
C ILE A 248 -11.73 -13.09 12.44
N GLY A 249 -12.07 -12.35 13.50
CA GLY A 249 -13.45 -11.96 13.83
C GLY A 249 -13.84 -10.59 13.28
N MET A 250 -15.09 -10.19 13.47
CA MET A 250 -15.60 -8.90 13.00
C MET A 250 -14.97 -7.72 13.76
N SER A 251 -14.84 -7.81 15.07
CA SER A 251 -14.29 -6.76 15.93
C SER A 251 -13.05 -7.19 16.68
N GLU A 252 -12.94 -8.47 16.98
CA GLU A 252 -11.85 -9.07 17.75
C GLU A 252 -11.44 -10.39 17.11
N GLU A 253 -10.25 -10.87 17.51
CA GLU A 253 -9.76 -12.19 17.14
C GLU A 253 -10.60 -13.25 17.86
N LYS A 254 -11.00 -14.31 17.14
CA LYS A 254 -11.78 -15.42 17.70
C LYS A 254 -10.87 -16.36 18.50
N ASP A 255 -11.39 -16.87 19.58
CA ASP A 255 -10.73 -17.92 20.34
C ASP A 255 -10.94 -19.32 19.71
N GLU A 256 -10.24 -20.34 20.24
CA GLU A 256 -10.32 -21.71 19.72
C GLU A 256 -11.72 -22.31 19.85
N ALA A 257 -12.48 -21.96 20.89
CA ALA A 257 -13.82 -22.47 21.13
C ALA A 257 -14.81 -21.91 20.09
N GLN A 258 -14.70 -20.62 19.77
CA GLN A 258 -15.51 -19.98 18.74
C GLN A 258 -15.21 -20.56 17.36
N MET A 259 -13.92 -20.77 17.03
CA MET A 259 -13.51 -21.39 15.77
C MET A 259 -14.04 -22.83 15.64
N ALA A 260 -13.95 -23.63 16.70
CA ALA A 260 -14.46 -25.00 16.73
C ALA A 260 -15.99 -25.05 16.55
N GLN A 261 -16.71 -24.11 17.15
CA GLN A 261 -18.16 -24.01 17.00
C GLN A 261 -18.55 -23.65 15.56
N GLU A 262 -17.87 -22.69 14.95
CA GLU A 262 -18.12 -22.32 13.56
C GLU A 262 -17.79 -23.47 12.60
N GLN A 263 -16.70 -24.19 12.81
CA GLN A 263 -16.32 -25.35 12.01
C GLN A 263 -17.39 -26.45 12.11
N ALA A 264 -17.88 -26.71 13.31
CA ALA A 264 -18.95 -27.70 13.51
C ALA A 264 -20.25 -27.32 12.78
N MET A 265 -20.56 -26.01 12.64
CA MET A 265 -21.70 -25.55 11.84
C MET A 265 -21.49 -25.84 10.34
N VAL A 266 -20.28 -25.64 9.82
CA VAL A 266 -19.96 -25.96 8.42
C VAL A 266 -20.03 -27.46 8.18
N ASP A 267 -19.47 -28.27 9.08
CA ASP A 267 -19.49 -29.72 9.00
C ASP A 267 -20.94 -30.26 9.05
N ALA A 268 -21.86 -29.53 9.71
CA ALA A 268 -23.31 -29.79 9.71
C ALA A 268 -24.03 -29.29 8.44
N GLY A 269 -23.32 -28.78 7.45
CA GLY A 269 -23.86 -28.32 6.17
C GLY A 269 -24.35 -26.87 6.13
N HIS A 270 -24.05 -26.06 7.15
CA HIS A 270 -24.29 -24.63 7.08
C HIS A 270 -23.27 -23.93 6.16
N HIS A 271 -23.74 -22.93 5.40
CA HIS A 271 -22.87 -22.16 4.54
C HIS A 271 -21.83 -21.37 5.35
N ALA A 272 -20.55 -21.48 4.96
CA ALA A 272 -19.43 -20.84 5.64
C ALA A 272 -19.45 -19.30 5.59
N GLY A 273 -20.34 -18.72 4.80
CA GLY A 273 -20.32 -17.29 4.48
C GLY A 273 -19.13 -16.89 3.62
N GLY A 274 -19.19 -15.72 2.99
CA GLY A 274 -18.13 -15.24 2.10
C GLY A 274 -18.27 -15.74 0.66
N VAL A 275 -17.21 -15.58 -0.11
CA VAL A 275 -17.12 -16.02 -1.51
C VAL A 275 -16.66 -17.48 -1.52
N GLU A 276 -17.07 -18.27 -2.52
CA GLU A 276 -16.51 -19.60 -2.75
C GLU A 276 -14.99 -19.53 -2.86
N ASP A 277 -14.32 -20.56 -2.34
CA ASP A 277 -12.87 -20.67 -2.40
C ASP A 277 -12.38 -20.50 -3.85
N VAL A 278 -11.48 -19.55 -4.07
CA VAL A 278 -10.81 -19.42 -5.36
C VAL A 278 -9.72 -20.47 -5.39
N GLU A 279 -9.99 -21.57 -6.10
CA GLU A 279 -9.01 -22.63 -6.31
C GLU A 279 -7.83 -22.18 -7.17
N GLY A 280 -6.65 -22.64 -6.82
CA GLY A 280 -5.43 -22.47 -7.61
C GLY A 280 -4.71 -21.13 -7.39
N ILE A 281 -3.62 -20.98 -8.13
CA ILE A 281 -2.75 -19.79 -8.08
C ILE A 281 -3.18 -18.82 -9.17
N VAL A 282 -3.70 -17.66 -8.75
CA VAL A 282 -4.10 -16.59 -9.67
C VAL A 282 -2.86 -16.08 -10.43
N PRO A 283 -2.94 -15.84 -11.74
CA PRO A 283 -1.83 -15.28 -12.52
C PRO A 283 -1.33 -13.97 -11.94
N GLN A 284 0.00 -13.80 -11.92
CA GLN A 284 0.62 -12.54 -11.50
C GLN A 284 0.48 -11.48 -12.59
N MET A 285 0.33 -10.22 -12.17
CA MET A 285 0.31 -9.07 -13.07
C MET A 285 1.66 -8.96 -13.80
N LYS A 286 1.61 -8.87 -15.13
CA LYS A 286 2.79 -8.70 -15.99
C LYS A 286 3.12 -7.21 -16.12
N ALA A 287 4.38 -6.90 -16.37
CA ALA A 287 4.80 -5.55 -16.72
C ALA A 287 4.18 -5.11 -18.07
N THR A 288 3.97 -3.82 -18.23
CA THR A 288 3.40 -3.24 -19.43
C THR A 288 4.26 -3.58 -20.67
N PRO A 289 3.67 -3.92 -21.84
CA PRO A 289 4.43 -4.17 -23.05
C PRO A 289 5.40 -3.02 -23.37
N GLY A 290 6.65 -3.36 -23.61
CA GLY A 290 7.73 -2.39 -23.87
C GLY A 290 8.62 -2.10 -22.65
N THR A 291 8.22 -2.47 -21.44
CA THR A 291 9.11 -2.42 -20.27
C THR A 291 10.05 -3.63 -20.25
N PRO A 292 11.18 -3.55 -19.53
CA PRO A 292 12.08 -4.69 -19.36
C PRO A 292 11.38 -5.87 -18.66
N VAL A 293 11.88 -7.09 -18.92
CA VAL A 293 11.39 -8.29 -18.22
C VAL A 293 11.76 -8.21 -16.73
N ARG A 294 10.80 -8.47 -15.87
CA ARG A 294 11.01 -8.50 -14.40
C ARG A 294 11.92 -9.65 -13.99
N LYS A 295 13.12 -9.31 -13.55
CA LYS A 295 14.10 -10.31 -13.03
C LYS A 295 13.60 -11.00 -11.76
N ALA A 296 12.78 -10.31 -10.98
CA ALA A 296 12.11 -10.81 -9.77
C ALA A 296 11.40 -12.13 -9.98
N VAL A 297 10.67 -12.27 -11.10
CA VAL A 297 9.91 -13.50 -11.43
C VAL A 297 10.82 -14.71 -11.52
N GLY A 298 11.94 -14.60 -12.25
CA GLY A 298 12.91 -15.70 -12.38
C GLY A 298 13.56 -16.07 -11.04
N ARG A 299 13.98 -15.08 -10.24
CA ARG A 299 14.55 -15.29 -8.90
C ARG A 299 13.58 -16.04 -7.99
N ARG A 300 12.33 -15.60 -7.96
CA ARG A 300 11.27 -16.24 -7.17
C ARG A 300 11.01 -17.67 -7.62
N GLN A 301 10.81 -17.90 -8.91
CA GLN A 301 10.56 -19.24 -9.45
C GLN A 301 11.68 -20.23 -9.09
N GLU A 302 12.93 -19.78 -9.11
CA GLU A 302 14.06 -20.61 -8.69
C GLU A 302 13.96 -20.99 -7.21
N ARG A 303 13.64 -20.05 -6.31
CA ARG A 303 13.43 -20.37 -4.89
C ARG A 303 12.25 -21.31 -4.68
N VAL A 304 11.16 -21.14 -5.42
CA VAL A 304 9.99 -22.03 -5.34
C VAL A 304 10.38 -23.45 -5.73
N ARG A 305 11.14 -23.65 -6.82
CA ARG A 305 11.61 -24.99 -7.22
C ARG A 305 12.47 -25.65 -6.13
N GLN A 306 13.32 -24.87 -5.45
CA GLN A 306 14.18 -25.39 -4.37
C GLN A 306 13.39 -25.91 -3.17
N ILE A 307 12.29 -25.25 -2.80
CA ILE A 307 11.49 -25.60 -1.61
C ILE A 307 10.27 -26.49 -1.93
N MET A 308 9.93 -26.67 -3.20
CA MET A 308 8.70 -27.37 -3.63
C MET A 308 8.57 -28.75 -3.00
N HIS A 309 9.67 -29.49 -2.89
CA HIS A 309 9.69 -30.84 -2.32
C HIS A 309 9.32 -30.90 -0.83
N THR A 310 9.32 -29.79 -0.12
CA THR A 310 8.94 -29.69 1.30
C THR A 310 7.46 -29.40 1.52
N LEU A 311 6.73 -29.07 0.45
CA LEU A 311 5.33 -28.66 0.52
C LEU A 311 4.37 -29.86 0.41
N PRO A 312 3.10 -29.74 0.85
CA PRO A 312 2.07 -30.76 0.63
C PRO A 312 1.89 -31.08 -0.88
N HIS A 313 1.50 -32.31 -1.20
CA HIS A 313 1.37 -32.75 -2.60
C HIS A 313 0.38 -31.91 -3.42
N SER A 314 -0.74 -31.51 -2.82
CA SER A 314 -1.72 -30.61 -3.46
C SER A 314 -1.11 -29.26 -3.83
N ALA A 315 -0.32 -28.68 -2.95
CA ALA A 315 0.41 -27.44 -3.22
C ALA A 315 1.47 -27.64 -4.33
N GLN A 316 2.20 -28.75 -4.34
CA GLN A 316 3.17 -29.07 -5.40
C GLN A 316 2.50 -29.11 -6.78
N VAL A 317 1.34 -29.75 -6.90
CA VAL A 317 0.59 -29.84 -8.17
C VAL A 317 0.15 -28.45 -8.62
N ALA A 318 -0.50 -27.67 -7.76
CA ALA A 318 -0.97 -26.31 -8.08
C ALA A 318 0.18 -25.37 -8.46
N ILE A 319 1.32 -25.48 -7.78
CA ILE A 319 2.51 -24.68 -8.07
C ILE A 319 3.11 -25.10 -9.43
N GLN A 320 3.22 -26.40 -9.70
CA GLN A 320 3.74 -26.87 -10.99
C GLN A 320 2.88 -26.36 -12.16
N GLU A 321 1.56 -26.47 -12.07
CA GLU A 321 0.64 -25.92 -13.07
C GLU A 321 0.81 -24.42 -13.27
N SER A 322 1.00 -23.66 -12.18
CA SER A 322 1.25 -22.22 -12.25
C SER A 322 2.58 -21.86 -12.91
N LEU A 323 3.64 -22.64 -12.66
CA LEU A 323 4.95 -22.43 -13.27
C LEU A 323 4.94 -22.76 -14.76
N ASP A 324 4.21 -23.79 -15.19
CA ASP A 324 4.11 -24.20 -16.58
C ASP A 324 3.31 -23.18 -17.42
N THR A 325 2.35 -22.49 -16.81
CA THR A 325 1.59 -21.40 -17.47
C THR A 325 2.33 -20.07 -17.52
N THR A 326 3.39 -19.90 -16.73
CA THR A 326 4.21 -18.68 -16.66
C THR A 326 5.58 -18.85 -17.29
N ASP A 327 5.70 -19.62 -18.35
CA ASP A 327 6.99 -19.83 -19.04
C ASP A 327 7.61 -18.45 -19.38
N PRO A 328 8.85 -18.15 -18.89
CA PRO A 328 9.58 -16.95 -19.25
C PRO A 328 9.96 -16.90 -20.74
N GLY A 329 9.70 -18.00 -21.48
CA GLY A 329 9.90 -18.14 -22.91
C GLY A 329 8.69 -17.86 -23.79
N ASP A 330 7.55 -17.47 -23.27
CA ASP A 330 6.48 -16.90 -24.10
C ASP A 330 7.01 -15.61 -24.75
N HIS A 331 7.83 -15.81 -25.76
CA HIS A 331 8.04 -14.85 -26.82
C HIS A 331 6.65 -14.52 -27.33
N ILE A 332 6.10 -13.39 -26.90
CA ILE A 332 5.13 -12.68 -27.73
C ILE A 332 5.85 -12.58 -29.05
N PRO A 333 5.36 -13.24 -30.14
CA PRO A 333 5.98 -13.08 -31.44
C PRO A 333 6.07 -11.56 -31.61
N ALA A 334 7.29 -11.08 -31.84
CA ALA A 334 7.49 -9.66 -32.13
C ALA A 334 6.42 -9.33 -33.14
N TYR A 335 5.52 -8.42 -32.78
CA TYR A 335 4.51 -7.92 -33.68
C TYR A 335 5.30 -7.31 -34.83
N SER A 336 5.57 -8.10 -35.86
CA SER A 336 6.16 -7.67 -37.11
C SER A 336 5.10 -6.95 -37.91
N GLY A 337 4.52 -5.95 -37.30
CA GLY A 337 3.67 -4.94 -37.90
C GLY A 337 4.50 -3.81 -38.45
N ALA A 338 5.51 -4.12 -39.22
CA ALA A 338 5.94 -3.23 -40.29
C ALA A 338 4.91 -3.30 -41.39
N GLY A 339 3.67 -2.95 -41.06
CA GLY A 339 2.70 -2.46 -42.03
C GLY A 339 3.14 -1.05 -42.38
N SER A 340 3.80 -0.92 -43.55
CA SER A 340 3.96 0.33 -44.26
C SER A 340 2.64 1.06 -44.28
N TYR A 341 2.55 2.16 -43.51
CA TYR A 341 1.53 3.17 -43.77
C TYR A 341 1.89 3.79 -45.13
N GLU A 342 1.26 3.32 -46.21
CA GLU A 342 1.19 4.08 -47.45
C GLU A 342 0.52 5.40 -47.07
N GLU A 343 1.23 6.49 -47.30
CA GLU A 343 0.71 7.86 -47.35
C GLU A 343 -0.41 7.89 -48.38
N GLY A 344 -1.65 7.71 -47.93
CA GLY A 344 -2.83 7.98 -48.74
C GLY A 344 -2.92 9.48 -48.94
N THR A 345 -2.51 9.92 -50.14
CA THR A 345 -2.78 11.22 -50.71
C THR A 345 -4.27 11.52 -50.63
N TYR A 346 -4.64 12.53 -49.81
CA TYR A 346 -5.96 13.14 -49.84
C TYR A 346 -6.12 13.86 -51.19
N ALA A 347 -6.79 13.20 -52.16
CA ALA A 347 -7.28 13.86 -53.35
C ALA A 347 -8.53 14.63 -52.95
N GLU A 348 -8.51 15.94 -53.21
CA GLU A 348 -9.69 16.81 -53.26
C GLU A 348 -10.74 16.21 -54.21
N ALA A 349 -11.89 15.84 -53.69
CA ALA A 349 -13.06 15.51 -54.52
C ALA A 349 -14.13 16.59 -54.30
N GLY A 350 -14.41 17.22 -55.38
CA GLY A 350 -15.29 18.37 -55.57
C GLY A 350 -16.76 18.12 -55.24
N GLN A 351 -17.42 19.25 -55.17
CA GLN A 351 -18.86 19.49 -55.05
C GLN A 351 -19.70 18.57 -55.97
N GLY A 352 -20.72 17.92 -55.38
CA GLY A 352 -21.70 17.14 -56.15
C GLY A 352 -22.97 16.85 -55.35
N GLN A 353 -23.94 17.71 -55.53
CA GLN A 353 -25.42 17.50 -55.54
C GLN A 353 -26.10 16.71 -54.41
N VAL A 354 -26.91 17.46 -53.69
CA VAL A 354 -28.08 17.05 -52.91
C VAL A 354 -29.01 16.12 -53.73
N ASN A 355 -29.34 14.96 -53.17
CA ASN A 355 -30.56 14.25 -53.57
C ASN A 355 -31.25 13.73 -52.31
N ASP A 356 -32.43 14.28 -52.07
CA ASP A 356 -33.42 13.84 -51.09
C ASP A 356 -33.95 12.43 -51.42
N ASN A 357 -34.32 11.73 -50.38
CA ASN A 357 -35.19 10.55 -50.28
C ASN A 357 -34.51 9.22 -49.98
N ALA A 358 -34.44 8.91 -48.71
CA ALA A 358 -34.77 7.58 -48.19
C ALA A 358 -35.16 7.67 -46.70
N ALA A 359 -36.44 7.53 -46.44
CA ALA A 359 -37.02 7.38 -45.13
C ALA A 359 -36.53 6.05 -44.48
N TYR A 360 -35.79 6.13 -43.40
CA TYR A 360 -35.63 5.01 -42.50
C TYR A 360 -36.44 5.26 -41.23
N SER A 361 -37.43 4.42 -41.06
CA SER A 361 -38.33 4.35 -39.91
C SER A 361 -37.54 4.14 -38.63
N ASN A 362 -37.64 5.13 -37.74
CA ASN A 362 -37.14 5.12 -36.38
C ASN A 362 -38.09 4.26 -35.51
N GLN A 363 -37.79 2.98 -35.30
CA GLN A 363 -38.47 2.22 -34.25
C GLN A 363 -37.79 2.56 -32.93
N GLY A 364 -38.52 3.33 -32.12
CA GLY A 364 -38.13 3.76 -30.81
C GLY A 364 -37.97 2.59 -29.84
N TYR A 365 -36.82 2.52 -29.24
CA TYR A 365 -36.66 1.84 -27.96
C TYR A 365 -37.11 2.81 -26.85
N GLY A 366 -38.20 2.42 -26.19
CA GLY A 366 -38.82 3.19 -25.14
C GLY A 366 -37.84 3.47 -23.99
N ASN A 367 -37.77 4.74 -23.63
CA ASN A 367 -37.21 5.21 -22.35
C ASN A 367 -38.05 4.63 -21.25
N ALA A 368 -37.51 3.62 -20.54
CA ALA A 368 -38.01 3.26 -19.21
C ALA A 368 -37.55 4.36 -18.24
N ALA A 369 -38.48 5.26 -17.94
CA ALA A 369 -38.33 6.25 -16.91
C ALA A 369 -38.15 5.54 -15.55
N TYR A 370 -36.96 5.56 -14.99
CA TYR A 370 -36.76 5.26 -13.58
C TYR A 370 -37.37 6.41 -12.78
N GLY A 371 -38.52 6.13 -12.18
CA GLY A 371 -39.20 7.05 -11.27
C GLY A 371 -38.30 7.40 -10.11
N ASN A 372 -38.14 8.71 -9.86
CA ASN A 372 -37.62 9.28 -8.65
C ASN A 372 -38.49 8.83 -7.45
N ALA A 373 -38.06 7.80 -6.73
CA ALA A 373 -38.59 7.54 -5.42
C ALA A 373 -37.96 8.56 -4.45
N ALA A 374 -38.73 9.57 -4.13
CA ALA A 374 -38.44 10.52 -3.09
C ALA A 374 -38.29 9.77 -1.76
N TYR A 375 -37.08 9.62 -1.25
CA TYR A 375 -36.86 9.23 0.13
C TYR A 375 -37.27 10.40 1.02
N GLY A 376 -38.44 10.23 1.66
CA GLY A 376 -38.93 11.12 2.67
C GLY A 376 -37.92 11.25 3.80
N ASN A 377 -37.61 12.50 4.11
CA ASN A 377 -36.79 12.94 5.22
C ASN A 377 -37.54 12.61 6.53
N ALA A 378 -37.28 11.43 7.13
CA ALA A 378 -37.75 11.12 8.48
C ALA A 378 -36.87 11.88 9.46
N GLY A 379 -37.35 13.01 9.93
CA GLY A 379 -36.75 13.80 10.99
C GLY A 379 -36.60 12.96 12.25
N TYR A 380 -35.39 12.72 12.67
CA TYR A 380 -35.07 12.23 13.99
C TYR A 380 -35.31 13.39 14.97
N GLY A 381 -36.39 13.28 15.73
CA GLY A 381 -36.71 14.17 16.81
C GLY A 381 -35.61 14.20 17.86
N ASN A 382 -35.13 15.40 18.12
CA ASN A 382 -34.17 15.73 19.16
C ASN A 382 -34.85 15.45 20.52
N ALA A 383 -34.59 14.30 21.15
CA ALA A 383 -35.00 14.05 22.52
C ALA A 383 -34.06 14.85 23.44
N GLY A 384 -34.60 15.96 23.94
CA GLY A 384 -33.92 16.81 24.90
C GLY A 384 -33.65 16.03 26.21
N TYR A 385 -32.39 15.93 26.56
CA TYR A 385 -31.97 15.63 27.92
C TYR A 385 -32.02 16.92 28.72
N SER A 386 -33.03 17.06 29.57
CA SER A 386 -33.10 18.07 30.61
C SER A 386 -32.11 17.78 31.71
N ASN A 387 -31.18 18.68 31.91
CA ASN A 387 -30.24 18.68 33.02
C ASN A 387 -30.94 19.37 34.24
N PRO A 388 -31.08 18.73 35.39
CA PRO A 388 -31.63 19.41 36.57
C PRO A 388 -30.52 20.13 37.35
N GLY A 389 -30.74 21.44 37.55
CA GLY A 389 -30.34 22.20 38.73
C GLY A 389 -28.87 22.61 38.80
N GLN A 390 -28.59 23.85 38.43
CA GLN A 390 -27.53 24.62 39.08
C GLN A 390 -28.19 25.85 39.71
N ASP A 391 -28.23 25.83 41.02
CA ASP A 391 -28.56 27.01 41.86
C ASP A 391 -27.46 28.04 41.73
N ASN A 392 -27.89 29.23 41.37
CA ASN A 392 -27.10 30.46 41.36
C ASN A 392 -27.10 31.02 42.80
N SER A 393 -25.97 30.93 43.51
CA SER A 393 -25.73 31.81 44.65
C SER A 393 -24.37 32.48 44.46
N GLY A 394 -24.45 33.80 44.30
CA GLY A 394 -23.32 34.68 44.13
C GLY A 394 -22.40 34.71 45.36
N TYR A 395 -21.12 34.88 45.09
CA TYR A 395 -20.19 35.48 46.05
C TYR A 395 -19.39 36.59 45.40
N ASP A 396 -19.43 37.63 46.14
CA ASP A 396 -19.00 39.01 45.99
C ASP A 396 -17.48 39.12 45.85
N ASN A 397 -17.11 40.13 45.12
CA ASN A 397 -15.77 40.57 44.81
C ASN A 397 -15.26 41.50 45.91
N SER A 398 -14.25 41.14 46.67
CA SER A 398 -13.43 42.11 47.41
C SER A 398 -12.02 41.62 47.66
N GLY A 399 -11.11 42.24 47.03
CA GLY A 399 -9.77 42.69 47.28
C GLY A 399 -8.93 42.13 48.42
N TYR A 400 -7.66 41.86 48.10
CA TYR A 400 -6.55 42.28 48.96
C TYR A 400 -5.25 42.41 48.14
N GLU A 401 -4.69 43.60 48.29
CA GLU A 401 -3.42 44.06 47.75
C GLU A 401 -2.20 43.43 48.44
N ALA A 402 -1.14 43.39 47.67
CA ALA A 402 0.29 43.61 47.95
C ALA A 402 0.87 43.30 49.33
N GLY A 403 2.00 42.61 49.32
CA GLY A 403 2.97 42.56 50.41
C GLY A 403 4.32 42.01 49.99
N HIS A 404 5.23 42.92 49.63
CA HIS A 404 6.68 42.70 49.58
C HIS A 404 7.22 42.09 50.87
N ASN A 405 8.21 41.20 50.77
CA ASN A 405 9.51 41.33 51.44
C ASN A 405 10.43 40.12 51.17
N ASP A 406 11.50 40.41 50.49
CA ASP A 406 12.81 39.79 50.67
C ASP A 406 13.52 40.49 51.84
N PRO A 407 14.47 39.97 52.64
CA PRO A 407 15.75 39.43 52.19
C PRO A 407 16.42 38.39 53.09
N GLY A 408 17.41 37.64 52.52
CA GLY A 408 18.73 37.65 53.16
C GLY A 408 19.18 36.40 53.93
N HIS A 409 20.37 35.99 53.55
CA HIS A 409 21.46 35.30 54.27
C HIS A 409 21.61 33.78 54.09
N GLY A 410 22.66 33.46 53.30
CA GLY A 410 23.43 32.21 53.47
C GLY A 410 24.38 32.32 54.69
N PRO A 411 25.52 31.64 54.78
CA PRO A 411 25.86 30.25 54.42
C PRO A 411 26.49 29.48 55.61
N SER A 412 26.70 28.17 55.51
CA SER A 412 27.84 27.47 56.14
C SER A 412 27.72 25.93 55.90
N GLN A 413 28.66 25.32 55.20
CA GLN A 413 29.81 24.53 55.68
C GLN A 413 29.46 23.34 56.60
N GLY A 414 29.89 22.17 56.17
CA GLY A 414 30.20 21.04 57.05
C GLY A 414 30.17 19.68 56.36
N ARG A 415 31.25 19.26 55.78
CA ARG A 415 32.09 18.07 55.94
C ARG A 415 31.48 16.86 56.65
N GLY A 416 31.66 15.70 56.01
CA GLY A 416 32.18 14.57 56.74
C GLY A 416 31.50 13.23 56.48
N GLN A 417 32.21 12.43 55.83
CA GLN A 417 32.40 10.97 55.69
C GLN A 417 31.75 10.33 54.51
#